data_085da8b330372a700cc0508eac5e0da1
#
_entry.id   085da8b330372a700cc0508eac5e0da1
#
_cell.length_a   1.000
_cell.length_b   1.000
_cell.length_c   1.000
_cell.angle_alpha   90.00
_cell.angle_beta   90.00
_cell.angle_gamma   90.00
#
_symmetry.space_group_name_H-M   'P 1'
#
loop_
_entity.id
_entity.type
_entity.pdbx_description
1 polymer ?
#
loop_
_entity_poly.entity_id
_entity_poly.type
_entity_poly.pdbx_seq_one_letter_code
_entity_poly.pdbx_strand_id
1 'polypeptide(L)'
;MGVRVIKVCYLRFGNPPGYVLHGRPATALQHIVIATAPVFVSTIMSLIISSAAGVFSTSHAVDYHDAILALSLWVCFSVALHAFPSGGDADALWSDVKNPKVSLAAKLLLVPVVSLIRLAGFGRHFWFDVIFAAVVTAVPLLMVMKALE
;
A
#
# COMPACT_ATOMS: atom_id res chain seq x y z
N MET A 1 -20.37 -1.89 -2.09
CA MET A 1 -19.88 -0.53 -1.78
C MET A 1 -19.47 0.13 -3.09
N GLY A 2 -20.23 1.03 -3.65
CA GLY A 2 -19.93 1.62 -4.96
C GLY A 2 -19.67 3.12 -4.84
N VAL A 3 -18.40 3.54 -4.92
CA VAL A 3 -18.07 4.94 -5.15
C VAL A 3 -17.82 5.10 -6.64
N ARG A 4 -18.54 6.06 -7.28
CA ARG A 4 -18.43 6.27 -8.72
C ARG A 4 -17.05 6.83 -9.05
N VAL A 5 -16.31 6.13 -9.92
CA VAL A 5 -15.09 6.65 -10.51
C VAL A 5 -15.47 7.65 -11.60
N ILE A 6 -14.92 8.87 -11.50
CA ILE A 6 -15.21 9.99 -12.41
C ILE A 6 -14.17 10.04 -13.51
N LYS A 7 -12.89 9.90 -13.14
CA LYS A 7 -11.77 9.99 -14.07
C LYS A 7 -10.58 9.17 -13.56
N VAL A 8 -9.90 8.49 -14.47
CA VAL A 8 -8.64 7.81 -14.22
C VAL A 8 -7.57 8.41 -15.12
N CYS A 9 -6.44 8.75 -14.56
CA CYS A 9 -5.25 9.16 -15.29
C CYS A 9 -4.12 8.19 -14.91
N TYR A 10 -3.74 7.32 -15.84
CA TYR A 10 -2.73 6.28 -15.57
C TYR A 10 -1.31 6.83 -15.62
N LEU A 11 -1.06 7.79 -16.51
CA LEU A 11 0.26 8.39 -16.68
C LEU A 11 0.14 9.85 -17.11
N ARG A 12 0.88 10.73 -16.42
CA ARG A 12 1.10 12.11 -16.84
C ARG A 12 2.48 12.59 -16.42
N PHE A 13 3.04 13.53 -17.15
CA PHE A 13 4.23 14.25 -16.72
C PHE A 13 3.83 15.31 -15.69
N GLY A 14 4.00 14.99 -14.40
CA GLY A 14 3.65 15.86 -13.28
C GLY A 14 3.49 15.09 -11.97
N ASN A 15 3.32 15.82 -10.89
CA ASN A 15 3.08 15.23 -9.57
C ASN A 15 1.60 15.40 -9.16
N PRO A 16 0.88 14.34 -8.86
CA PRO A 16 1.25 12.92 -8.97
C PRO A 16 1.30 12.43 -10.44
N PRO A 17 2.11 11.40 -10.74
CA PRO A 17 2.24 10.87 -12.09
C PRO A 17 1.00 10.14 -12.61
N GLY A 18 0.08 9.79 -11.71
CA GLY A 18 -1.22 9.22 -12.02
C GLY A 18 -2.20 9.51 -10.89
N TYR A 19 -3.50 9.46 -11.17
CA TYR A 19 -4.54 9.64 -10.15
C TYR A 19 -5.87 9.03 -10.58
N VAL A 20 -6.67 8.69 -9.58
CA VAL A 20 -8.08 8.31 -9.74
C VAL A 20 -8.95 9.34 -9.06
N LEU A 21 -9.81 10.00 -9.84
CA LEU A 21 -10.81 10.91 -9.31
C LEU A 21 -12.10 10.12 -9.10
N HIS A 22 -12.54 10.03 -7.87
CA HIS A 22 -13.80 9.38 -7.52
C HIS A 22 -14.76 10.37 -6.88
N GLY A 23 -16.06 10.04 -6.91
CA GLY A 23 -17.08 10.79 -6.21
C GLY A 23 -16.83 10.78 -4.70
N ARG A 24 -17.48 11.71 -4.00
CA ARG A 24 -17.34 11.74 -2.52
C ARG A 24 -17.93 10.46 -1.93
N PRO A 25 -17.19 9.77 -1.04
CA PRO A 25 -17.72 8.62 -0.32
C PRO A 25 -18.97 8.97 0.47
N ALA A 26 -19.96 8.08 0.49
CA ALA A 26 -21.21 8.33 1.19
C ALA A 26 -21.07 8.24 2.72
N THR A 27 -20.10 7.45 3.19
CA THR A 27 -19.83 7.25 4.63
C THR A 27 -18.35 7.42 4.96
N ALA A 28 -18.07 7.80 6.20
CA ALA A 28 -16.70 7.89 6.72
C ALA A 28 -15.95 6.54 6.61
N LEU A 29 -16.65 5.43 6.86
CA LEU A 29 -16.07 4.09 6.74
C LEU A 29 -15.61 3.78 5.30
N GLN A 30 -16.45 4.13 4.30
CA GLN A 30 -16.04 3.99 2.89
C GLN A 30 -14.79 4.80 2.58
N HIS A 31 -14.69 6.01 3.11
CA HIS A 31 -13.53 6.87 2.90
C HIS A 31 -12.27 6.29 3.53
N ILE A 32 -12.36 5.78 4.77
CA ILE A 32 -11.26 5.08 5.45
C ILE A 32 -10.81 3.88 4.62
N VAL A 33 -11.74 3.02 4.17
CA VAL A 33 -11.41 1.83 3.38
C VAL A 33 -10.71 2.22 2.08
N ILE A 34 -11.19 3.23 1.36
CA ILE A 34 -10.55 3.69 0.12
C ILE A 34 -9.12 4.18 0.39
N ALA A 35 -8.92 4.96 1.44
CA ALA A 35 -7.61 5.52 1.77
C ALA A 35 -6.63 4.47 2.28
N THR A 36 -7.10 3.43 2.98
CA THR A 36 -6.23 2.41 3.60
C THR A 36 -6.11 1.12 2.78
N ALA A 37 -7.01 0.86 1.83
CA ALA A 37 -6.99 -0.33 0.99
C ALA A 37 -5.62 -0.58 0.31
N PRO A 38 -4.91 0.43 -0.21
CA PRO A 38 -3.58 0.22 -0.80
C PRO A 38 -2.59 -0.44 0.16
N VAL A 39 -2.60 -0.07 1.45
CA VAL A 39 -1.71 -0.68 2.46
C VAL A 39 -1.95 -2.19 2.54
N PHE A 40 -3.20 -2.59 2.72
CA PHE A 40 -3.55 -4.00 2.88
C PHE A 40 -3.30 -4.79 1.59
N VAL A 41 -3.79 -4.27 0.46
CA VAL A 41 -3.66 -4.97 -0.83
C VAL A 41 -2.19 -5.10 -1.23
N SER A 42 -1.42 -4.01 -1.18
CA SER A 42 0.00 -4.04 -1.54
C SER A 42 0.81 -4.92 -0.59
N THR A 43 0.53 -4.90 0.71
CA THR A 43 1.21 -5.77 1.68
C THR A 43 0.91 -7.24 1.40
N ILE A 44 -0.36 -7.61 1.22
CA ILE A 44 -0.75 -9.00 0.92
C ILE A 44 -0.13 -9.46 -0.39
N MET A 45 -0.19 -8.65 -1.44
CA MET A 45 0.43 -8.97 -2.74
C MET A 45 1.94 -9.18 -2.60
N SER A 46 2.62 -8.31 -1.87
CA SER A 46 4.06 -8.42 -1.64
C SER A 46 4.41 -9.67 -0.83
N LEU A 47 3.63 -10.01 0.20
CA LEU A 47 3.82 -11.24 0.98
C LEU A 47 3.66 -12.50 0.09
N ILE A 48 2.65 -12.52 -0.78
CA ILE A 48 2.42 -13.64 -1.72
C ILE A 48 3.59 -13.75 -2.69
N ILE A 49 4.00 -12.65 -3.32
CA ILE A 49 5.11 -12.65 -4.29
C ILE A 49 6.41 -13.07 -3.62
N SER A 50 6.72 -12.54 -2.44
CA SER A 50 7.92 -12.88 -1.69
C SER A 50 7.95 -14.36 -1.28
N SER A 51 6.84 -14.89 -0.78
CA SER A 51 6.74 -16.32 -0.43
C SER A 51 6.88 -17.22 -1.65
N ALA A 52 6.26 -16.87 -2.77
CA ALA A 52 6.40 -17.59 -4.03
C ALA A 52 7.85 -17.55 -4.55
N ALA A 53 8.52 -16.40 -4.45
CA ALA A 53 9.93 -16.25 -4.78
C ALA A 53 10.82 -17.14 -3.88
N GLY A 54 10.48 -17.29 -2.59
CA GLY A 54 11.15 -18.20 -1.67
C GLY A 54 11.04 -19.68 -2.09
N VAL A 55 9.85 -20.11 -2.48
CA VAL A 55 9.66 -21.46 -3.04
C VAL A 55 10.45 -21.63 -4.35
N PHE A 56 10.39 -20.64 -5.23
CA PHE A 56 11.07 -20.67 -6.51
C PHE A 56 12.61 -20.69 -6.35
N SER A 57 13.14 -20.00 -5.36
CA SER A 57 14.60 -19.94 -5.12
C SER A 57 15.24 -21.31 -4.80
N THR A 58 14.45 -22.27 -4.32
CA THR A 58 14.93 -23.64 -4.04
C THR A 58 14.86 -24.56 -5.27
N SER A 59 14.27 -24.10 -6.38
CA SER A 59 14.14 -24.87 -7.60
C SER A 59 15.11 -24.37 -8.67
N HIS A 60 15.95 -25.25 -9.21
CA HIS A 60 16.89 -24.92 -10.31
C HIS A 60 16.38 -25.42 -11.68
N ALA A 61 15.07 -25.43 -11.88
CA ALA A 61 14.45 -26.08 -13.02
C ALA A 61 14.45 -25.27 -14.35
N VAL A 62 14.90 -24.01 -14.31
CA VAL A 62 14.84 -23.09 -15.47
C VAL A 62 16.15 -22.32 -15.66
N ASP A 63 16.57 -22.14 -16.91
CA ASP A 63 17.82 -21.46 -17.29
C ASP A 63 17.87 -19.97 -16.86
N TYR A 64 16.72 -19.33 -16.74
CA TYR A 64 16.61 -17.89 -16.33
C TYR A 64 16.21 -17.73 -14.86
N HIS A 65 16.54 -18.69 -14.02
CA HIS A 65 16.16 -18.72 -12.59
C HIS A 65 16.49 -17.42 -11.88
N ASP A 66 17.73 -16.96 -11.94
CA ASP A 66 18.20 -15.76 -11.22
C ASP A 66 17.50 -14.47 -11.71
N ALA A 67 17.26 -14.37 -13.02
CA ALA A 67 16.57 -13.22 -13.59
C ALA A 67 15.10 -13.15 -13.16
N ILE A 68 14.41 -14.28 -13.12
CA ILE A 68 13.02 -14.38 -12.66
C ILE A 68 12.93 -14.05 -11.17
N LEU A 69 13.87 -14.58 -10.36
CA LEU A 69 13.94 -14.31 -8.94
C LEU A 69 14.18 -12.82 -8.68
N ALA A 70 15.19 -12.23 -9.34
CA ALA A 70 15.50 -10.80 -9.21
C ALA A 70 14.31 -9.91 -9.61
N LEU A 71 13.63 -10.22 -10.71
CA LEU A 71 12.45 -9.50 -11.15
C LEU A 71 11.29 -9.61 -10.15
N SER A 72 11.05 -10.80 -9.61
CA SER A 72 10.01 -11.05 -8.62
C SER A 72 10.24 -10.25 -7.34
N LEU A 73 11.49 -10.22 -6.85
CA LEU A 73 11.88 -9.46 -5.67
C LEU A 73 11.80 -7.94 -5.92
N TRP A 74 12.19 -7.49 -7.12
CA TRP A 74 12.08 -6.09 -7.49
C TRP A 74 10.62 -5.64 -7.55
N VAL A 75 9.72 -6.43 -8.14
CA VAL A 75 8.28 -6.17 -8.18
C VAL A 75 7.70 -6.15 -6.76
N CYS A 76 8.03 -7.15 -5.95
CA CYS A 76 7.61 -7.26 -4.55
C CYS A 76 7.99 -6.01 -3.76
N PHE A 77 9.27 -5.63 -3.81
CA PHE A 77 9.80 -4.45 -3.14
C PHE A 77 9.11 -3.16 -3.62
N SER A 78 8.93 -3.01 -4.93
CA SER A 78 8.27 -1.84 -5.53
C SER A 78 6.82 -1.71 -5.09
N VAL A 79 6.06 -2.81 -5.05
CA VAL A 79 4.67 -2.82 -4.59
C VAL A 79 4.58 -2.46 -3.10
N ALA A 80 5.47 -3.02 -2.26
CA ALA A 80 5.53 -2.72 -0.84
C ALA A 80 5.94 -1.27 -0.55
N LEU A 81 6.88 -0.72 -1.33
CA LEU A 81 7.36 0.66 -1.20
C LEU A 81 6.23 1.69 -1.40
N HIS A 82 5.26 1.37 -2.28
CA HIS A 82 4.14 2.25 -2.59
C HIS A 82 2.85 1.91 -1.81
N ALA A 83 2.95 1.09 -0.76
CA ALA A 83 1.79 0.66 0.02
C ALA A 83 1.14 1.81 0.82
N PHE A 84 1.93 2.76 1.33
CA PHE A 84 1.43 3.77 2.26
C PHE A 84 0.60 4.86 1.57
N PRO A 85 -0.54 5.25 2.20
CA PRO A 85 -1.38 6.35 1.73
C PRO A 85 -0.60 7.65 1.61
N SER A 86 -1.03 8.48 0.68
CA SER A 86 -0.44 9.79 0.44
C SER A 86 -0.91 10.86 1.46
N GLY A 87 -0.20 11.98 1.52
CA GLY A 87 -0.66 13.15 2.28
C GLY A 87 -2.04 13.65 1.80
N GLY A 88 -2.33 13.51 0.51
CA GLY A 88 -3.65 13.86 -0.06
C GLY A 88 -4.79 13.02 0.51
N ASP A 89 -4.56 11.73 0.78
CA ASP A 89 -5.54 10.86 1.43
C ASP A 89 -5.81 11.30 2.87
N ALA A 90 -4.74 11.68 3.60
CA ALA A 90 -4.87 12.23 4.94
C ALA A 90 -5.67 13.54 4.97
N ASP A 91 -5.43 14.44 4.01
CA ASP A 91 -6.12 15.73 3.92
C ASP A 91 -7.58 15.56 3.53
N ALA A 92 -7.89 14.61 2.64
CA ALA A 92 -9.25 14.25 2.26
C ALA A 92 -10.04 13.72 3.47
N LEU A 93 -9.47 12.77 4.23
CA LEU A 93 -10.08 12.26 5.47
C LEU A 93 -10.22 13.34 6.54
N TRP A 94 -9.22 14.24 6.67
CA TRP A 94 -9.27 15.35 7.61
C TRP A 94 -10.39 16.35 7.28
N SER A 95 -10.74 16.52 6.01
CA SER A 95 -11.89 17.32 5.61
C SER A 95 -13.21 16.78 6.16
N ASP A 96 -13.34 15.46 6.28
CA ASP A 96 -14.51 14.82 6.88
C ASP A 96 -14.55 14.99 8.41
N VAL A 97 -13.39 14.98 9.08
CA VAL A 97 -13.34 15.30 10.53
C VAL A 97 -13.86 16.71 10.80
N LYS A 98 -13.53 17.68 9.94
CA LYS A 98 -13.99 19.07 10.06
C LYS A 98 -15.47 19.26 9.67
N ASN A 99 -16.07 18.32 8.97
CA ASN A 99 -17.44 18.45 8.49
C ASN A 99 -18.44 18.31 9.66
N PRO A 100 -19.30 19.31 9.93
CA PRO A 100 -20.29 19.25 11.00
C PRO A 100 -21.36 18.18 10.79
N LYS A 101 -21.59 17.73 9.55
CA LYS A 101 -22.57 16.70 9.21
C LYS A 101 -22.10 15.27 9.55
N VAL A 102 -20.81 15.09 9.83
CA VAL A 102 -20.26 13.78 10.20
C VAL A 102 -20.45 13.56 11.70
N SER A 103 -20.97 12.36 12.05
CA SER A 103 -21.26 12.01 13.45
C SER A 103 -19.98 11.97 14.31
N LEU A 104 -20.14 12.19 15.61
CA LEU A 104 -19.01 12.14 16.55
C LEU A 104 -18.33 10.76 16.54
N ALA A 105 -19.10 9.67 16.49
CA ALA A 105 -18.56 8.31 16.41
C ALA A 105 -17.66 8.11 15.15
N ALA A 106 -18.09 8.64 14.00
CA ALA A 106 -17.28 8.60 12.79
C ALA A 106 -15.99 9.42 12.91
N LYS A 107 -16.05 10.59 13.56
CA LYS A 107 -14.85 11.42 13.82
C LYS A 107 -13.86 10.72 14.75
N LEU A 108 -14.34 10.00 15.77
CA LEU A 108 -13.49 9.22 16.66
C LEU A 108 -12.73 8.09 15.93
N LEU A 109 -13.28 7.55 14.84
CA LEU A 109 -12.60 6.59 13.97
C LEU A 109 -11.65 7.28 12.96
N LEU A 110 -12.05 8.42 12.41
CA LEU A 110 -11.27 9.14 11.40
C LEU A 110 -9.97 9.73 11.99
N VAL A 111 -10.04 10.32 13.18
CA VAL A 111 -8.87 10.99 13.80
C VAL A 111 -7.66 10.07 13.94
N PRO A 112 -7.75 8.86 14.54
CA PRO A 112 -6.59 7.97 14.64
C PRO A 112 -6.08 7.52 13.27
N VAL A 113 -6.96 7.24 12.31
CA VAL A 113 -6.55 6.85 10.96
C VAL A 113 -5.75 7.97 10.27
N VAL A 114 -6.26 9.20 10.31
CA VAL A 114 -5.53 10.37 9.76
C VAL A 114 -4.20 10.58 10.46
N SER A 115 -4.17 10.42 11.78
CA SER A 115 -2.94 10.57 12.57
C SER A 115 -1.89 9.53 12.18
N LEU A 116 -2.30 8.27 11.97
CA LEU A 116 -1.42 7.19 11.52
C LEU A 116 -0.89 7.45 10.10
N ILE A 117 -1.74 7.90 9.17
CA ILE A 117 -1.31 8.23 7.81
C ILE A 117 -0.31 9.39 7.82
N ARG A 118 -0.54 10.44 8.61
CA ARG A 118 0.39 11.55 8.76
C ARG A 118 1.70 11.14 9.41
N LEU A 119 1.64 10.27 10.42
CA LEU A 119 2.84 9.72 11.06
C LEU A 119 3.66 8.87 10.09
N ALA A 120 3.01 8.03 9.29
CA ALA A 120 3.66 7.27 8.23
C ALA A 120 4.28 8.20 7.17
N GLY A 121 3.58 9.28 6.79
CA GLY A 121 4.09 10.31 5.89
C GLY A 121 5.31 11.03 6.45
N PHE A 122 5.34 11.33 7.76
CA PHE A 122 6.52 11.86 8.44
C PHE A 122 7.67 10.83 8.47
N GLY A 123 7.35 9.56 8.77
CA GLY A 123 8.32 8.46 8.78
C GLY A 123 9.03 8.26 7.44
N ARG A 124 8.44 8.71 6.34
CA ARG A 124 9.04 8.69 5.01
C ARG A 124 10.36 9.48 4.92
N HIS A 125 10.51 10.52 5.70
CA HIS A 125 11.78 11.26 5.84
C HIS A 125 12.88 10.41 6.51
N PHE A 126 12.51 9.35 7.21
CA PHE A 126 13.40 8.40 7.88
C PHE A 126 13.44 7.04 7.17
N TRP A 127 13.10 6.98 5.88
CA TRP A 127 13.13 5.77 5.07
C TRP A 127 12.20 4.65 5.58
N PHE A 128 11.16 5.01 6.31
CA PHE A 128 10.23 4.04 6.90
C PHE A 128 9.55 3.16 5.85
N ASP A 129 9.19 3.72 4.70
CA ASP A 129 8.64 3.01 3.55
C ASP A 129 9.64 2.01 2.94
N VAL A 130 10.91 2.39 2.87
CA VAL A 130 12.00 1.53 2.39
C VAL A 130 12.25 0.37 3.36
N ILE A 131 12.32 0.66 4.67
CA ILE A 131 12.49 -0.37 5.72
C ILE A 131 11.30 -1.34 5.69
N PHE A 132 10.08 -0.83 5.60
CA PHE A 132 8.89 -1.65 5.48
C PHE A 132 8.94 -2.55 4.25
N ALA A 133 9.25 -1.99 3.07
CA ALA A 133 9.37 -2.74 1.83
C ALA A 133 10.45 -3.83 1.92
N ALA A 134 11.60 -3.52 2.51
CA ALA A 134 12.68 -4.48 2.73
C ALA A 134 12.25 -5.63 3.65
N VAL A 135 11.58 -5.33 4.76
CA VAL A 135 11.08 -6.35 5.70
C VAL A 135 10.02 -7.25 5.05
N VAL A 136 9.02 -6.66 4.38
CA VAL A 136 7.94 -7.41 3.72
C VAL A 136 8.47 -8.26 2.56
N THR A 137 9.57 -7.85 1.91
CA THR A 137 10.21 -8.63 0.85
C THR A 137 11.15 -9.70 1.41
N ALA A 138 11.99 -9.38 2.39
CA ALA A 138 13.03 -10.30 2.85
C ALA A 138 12.52 -11.37 3.82
N VAL A 139 11.66 -10.99 4.78
CA VAL A 139 11.25 -11.93 5.85
C VAL A 139 10.51 -13.15 5.31
N PRO A 140 9.44 -13.04 4.48
CA PRO A 140 8.74 -14.22 3.96
C PRO A 140 9.64 -15.08 3.07
N LEU A 141 10.49 -14.44 2.25
CA LEU A 141 11.47 -15.13 1.41
C LEU A 141 12.36 -16.05 2.27
N LEU A 142 13.02 -15.47 3.29
CA LEU A 142 13.94 -16.21 4.16
C LEU A 142 13.24 -17.28 4.99
N MET A 143 12.01 -17.00 5.48
CA MET A 143 11.23 -18.01 6.23
C MET A 143 10.87 -19.22 5.37
N VAL A 144 10.47 -18.99 4.12
CA VAL A 144 10.13 -20.09 3.19
C VAL A 144 11.38 -20.87 2.79
N MET A 145 12.48 -20.20 2.45
CA MET A 145 13.76 -20.86 2.14
C MET A 145 14.19 -21.77 3.29
N LYS A 146 14.21 -21.24 4.53
CA LYS A 146 14.59 -22.02 5.71
C LYS A 146 13.65 -23.17 6.03
N ALA A 147 12.38 -23.10 5.66
CA ALA A 147 11.40 -24.16 5.88
C ALA A 147 11.52 -25.30 4.85
N LEU A 148 12.20 -25.05 3.72
CA LEU A 148 12.39 -26.03 2.63
C LEU A 148 13.80 -26.65 2.61
N GLU A 149 14.73 -26.16 3.43
CA GLU A 149 16.03 -26.78 3.73
C GLU A 149 15.87 -27.97 4.70
#